data_0ff7ae38b6791d3bfd8feb24418c279f
#
_entry.id   0ff7ae38b6791d3bfd8feb24418c279f
#
_cell.length_a   1.000
_cell.length_b   1.000
_cell.length_c   1.000
_cell.angle_alpha   90.00
_cell.angle_beta   90.00
_cell.angle_gamma   90.00
#
_symmetry.space_group_name_H-M   'P 1'
#
loop_
_entity.id
_entity.type
_entity.pdbx_description
1 polymer ?
#
loop_
_entity_poly.entity_id
_entity_poly.type
_entity_poly.pdbx_seq_one_letter_code
_entity_poly.pdbx_strand_id
1 'polypeptide(L)'
;MDFRLFLRQILRALAFLAPAIFLGGCLEYFTTVTPLTGINVYDANQVSQDERGIYSIAKDKIVKTKIQTKILGTSGLSNLNVDVESFYGDVYLIGVVPDAEHKEKLVELAKNTSGVNKIYTYIRFPKDGGECEGNLAIMLNLKNNLFKDSIISGTSVRVSVVQCNVVFTGIITDIEQEKHAIWYAKHITGVRDVYSFLKILKD
;
A
#
# COMPACT_ATOMS: atom_id res chain seq x y z
N MET A 1 -16.89 14.63 -58.39
CA MET A 1 -15.98 14.31 -57.29
C MET A 1 -16.61 13.15 -56.52
N ASP A 2 -16.03 11.95 -56.69
CA ASP A 2 -16.67 10.71 -56.35
C ASP A 2 -16.73 10.53 -54.82
N PHE A 3 -17.94 10.57 -54.27
CA PHE A 3 -18.23 10.40 -52.85
C PHE A 3 -17.68 9.06 -52.28
N ARG A 4 -17.56 8.02 -53.12
CA ARG A 4 -17.01 6.72 -52.77
C ARG A 4 -15.47 6.76 -52.57
N LEU A 5 -14.76 7.62 -53.28
CA LEU A 5 -13.32 7.80 -53.12
C LEU A 5 -13.01 8.60 -51.86
N PHE A 6 -13.83 9.61 -51.55
CA PHE A 6 -13.70 10.38 -50.32
C PHE A 6 -13.95 9.53 -49.05
N LEU A 7 -14.99 8.67 -49.09
CA LEU A 7 -15.29 7.77 -47.98
C LEU A 7 -14.19 6.73 -47.75
N ARG A 8 -13.55 6.23 -48.82
CA ARG A 8 -12.40 5.29 -48.70
C ARG A 8 -11.15 5.96 -48.13
N GLN A 9 -10.91 7.23 -48.39
CA GLN A 9 -9.80 7.95 -47.80
C GLN A 9 -10.01 8.22 -46.31
N ILE A 10 -11.24 8.55 -45.89
CA ILE A 10 -11.58 8.73 -44.47
C ILE A 10 -11.46 7.40 -43.70
N LEU A 11 -11.93 6.29 -44.26
CA LEU A 11 -11.78 4.97 -43.63
C LEU A 11 -10.33 4.51 -43.52
N ARG A 12 -9.47 4.86 -44.49
CA ARG A 12 -8.02 4.58 -44.41
C ARG A 12 -7.31 5.45 -43.36
N ALA A 13 -7.68 6.73 -43.24
CA ALA A 13 -7.16 7.63 -42.22
C ALA A 13 -7.55 7.17 -40.79
N LEU A 14 -8.79 6.72 -40.60
CA LEU A 14 -9.27 6.15 -39.33
C LEU A 14 -8.59 4.83 -38.97
N ALA A 15 -8.25 3.99 -39.96
CA ALA A 15 -7.55 2.72 -39.72
C ALA A 15 -6.07 2.91 -39.27
N PHE A 16 -5.45 4.03 -39.62
CA PHE A 16 -4.09 4.39 -39.16
C PHE A 16 -4.06 5.14 -37.82
N LEU A 17 -5.18 5.77 -37.42
CA LEU A 17 -5.28 6.41 -36.08
C LEU A 17 -5.60 5.42 -34.97
N ALA A 18 -6.26 4.30 -35.26
CA ALA A 18 -6.65 3.32 -34.26
C ALA A 18 -5.46 2.69 -33.49
N PRO A 19 -4.33 2.30 -34.11
CA PRO A 19 -3.20 1.73 -33.38
C PRO A 19 -2.42 2.75 -32.55
N ALA A 20 -2.42 4.04 -32.92
CA ALA A 20 -1.73 5.08 -32.15
C ALA A 20 -2.45 5.41 -30.83
N ILE A 21 -3.77 5.31 -30.80
CA ILE A 21 -4.57 5.50 -29.59
C ILE A 21 -4.38 4.34 -28.62
N PHE A 22 -4.19 3.10 -29.13
CA PHE A 22 -3.93 1.93 -28.29
C PHE A 22 -2.53 1.90 -27.68
N LEU A 23 -1.52 2.44 -28.35
CA LEU A 23 -0.15 2.48 -27.83
C LEU A 23 0.09 3.66 -26.89
N GLY A 24 -0.59 4.80 -27.11
CA GLY A 24 -0.54 5.96 -26.18
C GLY A 24 -1.30 5.72 -24.87
N GLY A 25 -2.43 5.02 -24.93
CA GLY A 25 -3.27 4.74 -23.75
C GLY A 25 -2.61 3.85 -22.71
N CYS A 26 -1.72 2.94 -23.08
CA CYS A 26 -1.01 2.09 -22.11
C CYS A 26 0.06 2.85 -21.32
N LEU A 27 0.69 3.87 -21.90
CA LEU A 27 1.74 4.63 -21.20
C LEU A 27 1.13 5.72 -20.29
N GLU A 28 0.07 6.38 -20.72
CA GLU A 28 -0.65 7.36 -19.90
C GLU A 28 -1.44 6.69 -18.76
N TYR A 29 -1.95 5.46 -18.99
CA TYR A 29 -2.64 4.70 -17.96
C TYR A 29 -1.71 4.33 -16.81
N PHE A 30 -0.42 4.13 -17.07
CA PHE A 30 0.56 3.82 -16.02
C PHE A 30 0.92 5.04 -15.15
N THR A 31 0.76 6.26 -15.67
CA THR A 31 1.06 7.49 -14.92
C THR A 31 -0.14 8.09 -14.19
N THR A 32 -1.38 7.70 -14.57
CA THR A 32 -2.62 8.30 -14.03
C THR A 32 -3.47 7.36 -13.15
N VAL A 33 -3.14 6.06 -13.04
CA VAL A 33 -3.90 5.07 -12.24
C VAL A 33 -3.55 5.10 -10.75
N THR A 34 -2.97 6.16 -10.27
CA THR A 34 -2.52 6.22 -8.88
C THR A 34 -3.58 6.56 -7.82
N PRO A 35 -4.74 7.18 -8.10
CA PRO A 35 -5.67 7.49 -7.02
C PRO A 35 -6.51 6.29 -6.54
N LEU A 36 -6.73 5.27 -7.39
CA LEU A 36 -7.63 4.14 -7.08
C LEU A 36 -6.92 2.93 -6.47
N THR A 37 -5.59 2.81 -6.66
CA THR A 37 -4.83 1.65 -6.15
C THR A 37 -3.98 1.99 -4.92
N GLY A 38 -3.89 3.26 -4.53
CA GLY A 38 -3.04 3.72 -3.43
C GLY A 38 -1.53 3.56 -3.71
N ILE A 39 -1.13 3.16 -4.93
CA ILE A 39 0.28 3.04 -5.32
C ILE A 39 0.76 4.42 -5.76
N ASN A 40 1.71 4.97 -5.05
CA ASN A 40 2.40 6.20 -5.40
C ASN A 40 3.87 5.92 -5.76
N VAL A 41 4.61 6.95 -6.14
CA VAL A 41 6.03 6.83 -6.52
C VAL A 41 6.87 6.22 -5.40
N TYR A 42 6.56 6.55 -4.14
CA TYR A 42 7.24 5.96 -2.98
C TYR A 42 7.01 4.43 -2.91
N ASP A 43 5.77 3.98 -3.04
CA ASP A 43 5.44 2.55 -2.96
C ASP A 43 6.05 1.77 -4.14
N ALA A 44 6.07 2.35 -5.36
CA ALA A 44 6.70 1.74 -6.52
C ALA A 44 8.23 1.62 -6.35
N ASN A 45 8.88 2.67 -5.81
CA ASN A 45 10.31 2.64 -5.51
C ASN A 45 10.63 1.58 -4.45
N GLN A 46 9.82 1.48 -3.40
CA GLN A 46 10.00 0.48 -2.34
C GLN A 46 9.96 -0.96 -2.88
N VAL A 47 9.07 -1.25 -3.84
CA VAL A 47 9.03 -2.58 -4.48
C VAL A 47 10.28 -2.85 -5.29
N SER A 48 10.83 -1.86 -5.99
CA SER A 48 12.03 -2.03 -6.82
C SER A 48 13.32 -2.15 -6.00
N GLN A 49 13.34 -1.62 -4.79
CA GLN A 49 14.49 -1.59 -3.88
C GLN A 49 14.39 -2.63 -2.75
N ASP A 50 13.31 -3.43 -2.74
CA ASP A 50 13.08 -4.41 -1.68
C ASP A 50 14.14 -5.52 -1.73
N GLU A 51 14.95 -5.64 -0.70
CA GLU A 51 16.06 -6.60 -0.60
C GLU A 51 15.61 -8.06 -0.45
N ARG A 52 14.32 -8.28 -0.18
CA ARG A 52 13.76 -9.62 -0.21
C ARG A 52 13.81 -10.18 -1.64
N GLY A 53 14.19 -11.42 -1.80
CA GLY A 53 14.16 -12.06 -3.11
C GLY A 53 12.76 -11.98 -3.77
N ILE A 54 12.69 -11.82 -5.08
CA ILE A 54 11.45 -11.68 -5.89
C ILE A 54 10.40 -12.74 -5.51
N TYR A 55 10.83 -13.96 -5.20
CA TYR A 55 9.95 -15.04 -4.79
C TYR A 55 9.24 -14.76 -3.48
N SER A 56 9.94 -14.23 -2.49
CA SER A 56 9.35 -13.86 -1.19
C SER A 56 8.35 -12.71 -1.33
N ILE A 57 8.71 -11.70 -2.12
CA ILE A 57 7.80 -10.57 -2.42
C ILE A 57 6.52 -11.06 -3.09
N ALA A 58 6.64 -11.95 -4.07
CA ALA A 58 5.49 -12.51 -4.78
C ALA A 58 4.58 -13.34 -3.84
N LYS A 59 5.17 -14.15 -2.95
CA LYS A 59 4.41 -14.92 -1.94
C LYS A 59 3.65 -13.99 -0.99
N ASP A 60 4.32 -12.98 -0.46
CA ASP A 60 3.71 -12.01 0.45
C ASP A 60 2.56 -11.25 -0.23
N LYS A 61 2.74 -10.85 -1.50
CA LYS A 61 1.68 -10.21 -2.28
C LYS A 61 0.46 -11.12 -2.44
N ILE A 62 0.67 -12.41 -2.67
CA ILE A 62 -0.42 -13.41 -2.76
C ILE A 62 -1.15 -13.52 -1.41
N VAL A 63 -0.42 -13.62 -0.29
CA VAL A 63 -1.02 -13.69 1.06
C VAL A 63 -1.85 -12.43 1.34
N LYS A 64 -1.27 -11.26 1.13
CA LYS A 64 -1.94 -9.96 1.26
C LYS A 64 -3.24 -9.92 0.45
N THR A 65 -3.17 -10.25 -0.85
CA THR A 65 -4.33 -10.23 -1.74
C THR A 65 -5.42 -11.19 -1.30
N LYS A 66 -5.07 -12.42 -0.88
CA LYS A 66 -6.04 -13.39 -0.35
C LYS A 66 -6.80 -12.84 0.86
N ILE A 67 -6.09 -12.23 1.81
CA ILE A 67 -6.72 -11.65 3.01
C ILE A 67 -7.62 -10.49 2.61
N GLN A 68 -7.16 -9.57 1.77
CA GLN A 68 -7.95 -8.43 1.29
C GLN A 68 -9.23 -8.89 0.58
N THR A 69 -9.13 -9.87 -0.32
CA THR A 69 -10.30 -10.44 -1.01
C THR A 69 -11.29 -11.06 -0.04
N LYS A 70 -10.81 -11.80 0.97
CA LYS A 70 -11.68 -12.36 2.01
C LYS A 70 -12.35 -11.28 2.86
N ILE A 71 -11.64 -10.20 3.22
CA ILE A 71 -12.21 -9.05 3.94
C ILE A 71 -13.36 -8.46 3.13
N LEU A 72 -13.13 -8.18 1.83
CA LEU A 72 -14.14 -7.63 0.94
C LEU A 72 -15.37 -8.55 0.76
N GLY A 73 -15.16 -9.87 0.75
CA GLY A 73 -16.23 -10.87 0.63
C GLY A 73 -16.94 -11.22 1.92
N THR A 74 -16.51 -10.68 3.08
CA THR A 74 -17.06 -11.04 4.39
C THR A 74 -18.01 -9.96 4.89
N SER A 75 -19.26 -10.32 5.16
CA SER A 75 -20.25 -9.41 5.74
C SER A 75 -19.76 -8.83 7.07
N GLY A 76 -19.89 -7.52 7.20
CA GLY A 76 -19.41 -6.75 8.35
C GLY A 76 -17.93 -6.37 8.29
N LEU A 77 -17.14 -6.93 7.37
CA LEU A 77 -15.73 -6.55 7.21
C LEU A 77 -15.46 -5.76 5.93
N SER A 78 -16.32 -5.84 4.92
CA SER A 78 -16.09 -5.26 3.59
C SER A 78 -15.88 -3.74 3.57
N ASN A 79 -16.41 -3.02 4.54
CA ASN A 79 -16.31 -1.57 4.63
C ASN A 79 -15.25 -1.10 5.66
N LEU A 80 -14.46 -2.02 6.20
CA LEU A 80 -13.43 -1.66 7.17
C LEU A 80 -12.23 -0.98 6.49
N ASN A 81 -11.75 0.08 7.12
CA ASN A 81 -10.51 0.72 6.72
C ASN A 81 -9.34 0.05 7.43
N VAL A 82 -8.88 -1.08 6.86
CA VAL A 82 -7.80 -1.88 7.39
C VAL A 82 -6.75 -2.13 6.31
N ASP A 83 -5.54 -1.67 6.58
CA ASP A 83 -4.37 -2.02 5.79
C ASP A 83 -3.90 -3.44 6.15
N VAL A 84 -3.53 -4.19 5.13
CA VAL A 84 -2.94 -5.52 5.27
C VAL A 84 -1.57 -5.50 4.65
N GLU A 85 -0.54 -5.82 5.41
CA GLU A 85 0.81 -6.03 4.89
C GLU A 85 1.30 -7.44 5.21
N SER A 86 2.23 -7.96 4.39
CA SER A 86 2.84 -9.28 4.58
C SER A 86 4.33 -9.23 4.29
N PHE A 87 5.13 -9.80 5.20
CA PHE A 87 6.57 -9.93 5.06
C PHE A 87 7.00 -11.31 5.56
N TYR A 88 7.46 -12.18 4.63
CA TYR A 88 7.80 -13.58 4.89
C TYR A 88 6.65 -14.39 5.54
N GLY A 89 5.40 -14.06 5.16
CA GLY A 89 4.20 -14.67 5.72
C GLY A 89 3.78 -14.13 7.09
N ASP A 90 4.54 -13.23 7.68
CA ASP A 90 4.10 -12.47 8.85
C ASP A 90 3.16 -11.35 8.39
N VAL A 91 1.93 -11.38 8.86
CA VAL A 91 0.85 -10.49 8.44
C VAL A 91 0.62 -9.40 9.48
N TYR A 92 0.44 -8.19 9.01
CA TYR A 92 0.15 -6.99 9.80
C TYR A 92 -1.22 -6.45 9.41
N LEU A 93 -2.12 -6.38 10.39
CA LEU A 93 -3.46 -5.80 10.24
C LEU A 93 -3.49 -4.47 10.97
N ILE A 94 -3.68 -3.39 10.22
CA ILE A 94 -3.51 -2.02 10.73
C ILE A 94 -4.75 -1.22 10.32
N GLY A 95 -5.47 -0.63 11.28
CA GLY A 95 -6.65 0.16 10.94
C GLY A 95 -7.61 0.40 12.08
N VAL A 96 -8.85 0.77 11.71
CA VAL A 96 -9.94 1.02 12.65
C VAL A 96 -11.07 0.05 12.37
N VAL A 97 -11.56 -0.60 13.41
CA VAL A 97 -12.75 -1.47 13.36
C VAL A 97 -13.77 -1.01 14.40
N PRO A 98 -15.07 -1.28 14.20
CA PRO A 98 -16.13 -0.78 15.09
C PRO A 98 -15.99 -1.24 16.55
N ASP A 99 -15.61 -2.51 16.76
CA ASP A 99 -15.60 -3.16 18.08
C ASP A 99 -14.67 -4.39 18.11
N ALA A 100 -14.63 -5.06 19.25
CA ALA A 100 -13.81 -6.25 19.50
C ALA A 100 -14.26 -7.45 18.65
N GLU A 101 -15.53 -7.62 18.38
CA GLU A 101 -16.05 -8.73 17.57
C GLU A 101 -15.52 -8.63 16.12
N HIS A 102 -15.55 -7.44 15.51
CA HIS A 102 -14.97 -7.19 14.19
C HIS A 102 -13.46 -7.44 14.18
N LYS A 103 -12.75 -7.05 15.25
CA LYS A 103 -11.32 -7.33 15.39
C LYS A 103 -11.04 -8.84 15.43
N GLU A 104 -11.78 -9.59 16.25
CA GLU A 104 -11.61 -11.05 16.37
C GLU A 104 -11.90 -11.74 15.03
N LYS A 105 -13.01 -11.40 14.38
CA LYS A 105 -13.39 -11.93 13.07
C LYS A 105 -12.33 -11.64 11.99
N LEU A 106 -11.74 -10.44 11.99
CA LEU A 106 -10.67 -10.05 11.08
C LEU A 106 -9.39 -10.89 11.32
N VAL A 107 -9.00 -11.07 12.58
CA VAL A 107 -7.83 -11.88 12.96
C VAL A 107 -8.04 -13.34 12.60
N GLU A 108 -9.22 -13.91 12.87
CA GLU A 108 -9.55 -15.29 12.53
C GLU A 108 -9.52 -15.51 11.00
N LEU A 109 -10.09 -14.59 10.23
CA LEU A 109 -10.04 -14.61 8.76
C LEU A 109 -8.60 -14.65 8.25
N ALA A 110 -7.73 -13.81 8.81
CA ALA A 110 -6.31 -13.78 8.43
C ALA A 110 -5.61 -15.08 8.86
N LYS A 111 -5.85 -15.59 10.07
CA LYS A 111 -5.28 -16.85 10.60
C LYS A 111 -5.64 -18.04 9.71
N ASN A 112 -6.86 -18.08 9.20
CA ASN A 112 -7.37 -19.13 8.32
C ASN A 112 -7.01 -18.90 6.83
N THR A 113 -5.98 -18.09 6.56
CA THR A 113 -5.49 -17.84 5.20
C THR A 113 -4.17 -18.56 4.98
N SER A 114 -4.11 -19.38 3.93
CA SER A 114 -2.90 -20.14 3.60
C SER A 114 -1.72 -19.22 3.29
N GLY A 115 -0.57 -19.51 3.88
CA GLY A 115 0.67 -18.75 3.75
C GLY A 115 0.91 -17.74 4.88
N VAL A 116 -0.02 -17.63 5.84
CA VAL A 116 0.15 -16.82 7.04
C VAL A 116 0.94 -17.60 8.08
N ASN A 117 2.01 -17.02 8.59
CA ASN A 117 2.85 -17.57 9.66
C ASN A 117 2.48 -16.97 11.02
N LYS A 118 2.51 -15.64 11.11
CA LYS A 118 2.18 -14.89 12.34
C LYS A 118 1.29 -13.71 11.99
N ILE A 119 0.53 -13.22 12.97
CA ILE A 119 -0.32 -12.05 12.83
C ILE A 119 0.07 -11.04 13.89
N TYR A 120 0.30 -9.82 13.44
CA TYR A 120 0.51 -8.63 14.25
C TYR A 120 -0.64 -7.67 13.99
N THR A 121 -1.13 -7.00 15.02
CA THR A 121 -2.26 -6.10 14.89
C THR A 121 -1.96 -4.73 15.50
N TYR A 122 -2.28 -3.68 14.74
CA TYR A 122 -2.48 -2.33 15.26
C TYR A 122 -3.90 -1.90 14.91
N ILE A 123 -4.85 -2.46 15.63
CA ILE A 123 -6.29 -2.21 15.43
C ILE A 123 -6.78 -1.29 16.54
N ARG A 124 -7.38 -0.17 16.13
CA ARG A 124 -8.00 0.82 16.99
C ARG A 124 -9.51 0.78 16.86
N PHE A 125 -10.20 1.32 17.85
CA PHE A 125 -11.64 1.54 17.82
C PHE A 125 -11.93 3.03 17.59
N PRO A 126 -13.12 3.42 17.06
CA PRO A 126 -13.44 4.81 16.82
C PRO A 126 -13.29 5.70 18.06
N LYS A 127 -13.67 5.19 19.24
CA LYS A 127 -13.58 5.89 20.52
C LYS A 127 -12.14 6.12 21.04
N ASP A 128 -11.16 5.39 20.52
CA ASP A 128 -9.79 5.41 21.06
C ASP A 128 -8.97 6.61 20.58
N GLY A 129 -9.36 7.22 19.45
CA GLY A 129 -8.48 8.16 18.75
C GLY A 129 -8.94 9.60 18.73
N GLY A 130 -10.20 9.90 19.08
CA GLY A 130 -10.76 11.21 18.83
C GLY A 130 -10.66 11.63 17.35
N GLU A 131 -10.99 12.87 17.05
CA GLU A 131 -10.91 13.40 15.70
C GLU A 131 -9.45 13.51 15.23
N CYS A 132 -9.18 12.98 14.06
CA CYS A 132 -7.92 13.12 13.35
C CYS A 132 -8.21 13.34 11.86
N GLU A 133 -8.12 14.57 11.42
CA GLU A 133 -8.37 14.96 10.04
C GLU A 133 -7.11 14.87 9.15
N GLY A 134 -5.97 14.52 9.74
CA GLY A 134 -4.67 14.64 9.12
C GLY A 134 -4.05 13.35 8.58
N ASN A 135 -4.70 12.17 8.68
CA ASN A 135 -4.08 10.89 8.30
C ASN A 135 -3.42 10.91 6.92
N LEU A 136 -4.13 11.41 5.90
CA LEU A 136 -3.59 11.46 4.53
C LEU A 136 -2.42 12.44 4.41
N ALA A 137 -2.53 13.63 5.01
CA ALA A 137 -1.48 14.64 4.97
C ALA A 137 -0.22 14.14 5.68
N ILE A 138 -0.34 13.53 6.86
CA ILE A 138 0.74 12.90 7.60
C ILE A 138 1.41 11.83 6.74
N MET A 139 0.63 10.92 6.16
CA MET A 139 1.14 9.83 5.34
C MET A 139 1.92 10.34 4.12
N LEU A 140 1.38 11.32 3.39
CA LEU A 140 2.02 11.87 2.19
C LEU A 140 3.32 12.61 2.53
N ASN A 141 3.32 13.44 3.58
CA ASN A 141 4.50 14.13 4.04
C ASN A 141 5.60 13.16 4.48
N LEU A 142 5.22 12.13 5.25
CA LEU A 142 6.17 11.13 5.72
C LEU A 142 6.75 10.33 4.56
N LYS A 143 5.93 9.80 3.66
CA LYS A 143 6.40 9.06 2.48
C LYS A 143 7.34 9.90 1.61
N ASN A 144 7.07 11.19 1.44
CA ASN A 144 7.96 12.10 0.70
C ASN A 144 9.32 12.29 1.38
N ASN A 145 9.35 12.40 2.70
CA ASN A 145 10.60 12.51 3.45
C ASN A 145 11.41 11.20 3.40
N LEU A 146 10.76 10.07 3.61
CA LEU A 146 11.40 8.75 3.53
C LEU A 146 11.94 8.44 2.13
N PHE A 147 11.22 8.84 1.09
CA PHE A 147 11.69 8.67 -0.30
C PHE A 147 12.97 9.44 -0.61
N LYS A 148 13.16 10.61 0.01
CA LYS A 148 14.34 11.47 -0.18
C LYS A 148 15.52 11.08 0.71
N ASP A 149 15.29 10.28 1.73
CA ASP A 149 16.32 9.83 2.65
C ASP A 149 17.15 8.70 2.05
N SER A 150 18.47 8.89 1.97
CA SER A 150 19.39 7.93 1.35
C SER A 150 19.55 6.64 2.15
N ILE A 151 19.23 6.67 3.45
CA ILE A 151 19.34 5.49 4.34
C ILE A 151 18.11 4.59 4.22
N ILE A 152 16.92 5.20 4.01
CA ILE A 152 15.65 4.47 3.99
C ILE A 152 15.16 4.17 2.57
N SER A 153 15.52 4.99 1.57
CA SER A 153 14.95 4.94 0.21
C SER A 153 15.08 3.58 -0.47
N GLY A 154 16.05 2.77 -0.08
CA GLY A 154 16.28 1.41 -0.58
C GLY A 154 15.65 0.28 0.23
N THR A 155 14.76 0.58 1.20
CA THR A 155 14.23 -0.43 2.12
C THR A 155 12.79 -0.83 1.79
N SER A 156 12.31 -1.93 2.42
CA SER A 156 10.91 -2.36 2.33
C SER A 156 10.00 -1.73 3.41
N VAL A 157 10.36 -0.55 3.92
CA VAL A 157 9.55 0.17 4.93
C VAL A 157 8.20 0.60 4.35
N ARG A 158 7.12 0.26 5.01
CA ARG A 158 5.75 0.66 4.70
C ARG A 158 5.20 1.54 5.81
N VAL A 159 4.37 2.49 5.43
CA VAL A 159 3.76 3.49 6.33
C VAL A 159 2.25 3.36 6.28
N SER A 160 1.65 3.16 7.43
CA SER A 160 0.21 3.34 7.64
C SER A 160 -0.02 4.44 8.68
N VAL A 161 -1.10 5.20 8.55
CA VAL A 161 -1.49 6.23 9.51
C VAL A 161 -2.91 5.98 9.98
N VAL A 162 -3.07 5.78 11.28
CA VAL A 162 -4.35 5.44 11.91
C VAL A 162 -4.62 6.39 13.07
N GLN A 163 -5.68 7.21 12.96
CA GLN A 163 -6.04 8.19 13.98
C GLN A 163 -4.85 9.06 14.41
N CYS A 164 -4.11 9.59 13.42
CA CYS A 164 -2.86 10.37 13.59
C CYS A 164 -1.70 9.62 14.26
N ASN A 165 -1.78 8.31 14.39
CA ASN A 165 -0.64 7.49 14.80
C ASN A 165 0.03 6.89 13.57
N VAL A 166 1.34 6.99 13.49
CA VAL A 166 2.15 6.39 12.43
C VAL A 166 2.51 4.96 12.81
N VAL A 167 2.32 4.03 11.89
CA VAL A 167 2.69 2.63 12.05
C VAL A 167 3.63 2.24 10.92
N PHE A 168 4.85 1.86 11.28
CA PHE A 168 5.81 1.30 10.35
C PHE A 168 5.76 -0.22 10.35
N THR A 169 5.78 -0.80 9.14
CA THR A 169 5.97 -2.22 8.92
C THR A 169 7.01 -2.44 7.84
N GLY A 170 7.65 -3.60 7.84
CA GLY A 170 8.61 -3.90 6.80
C GLY A 170 9.86 -4.61 7.30
N ILE A 171 10.78 -4.77 6.36
CA ILE A 171 12.10 -5.35 6.59
C ILE A 171 13.14 -4.27 6.38
N ILE A 172 14.10 -4.20 7.29
CA ILE A 172 15.26 -3.30 7.27
C ILE A 172 16.53 -4.12 7.42
N THR A 173 17.66 -3.57 7.01
CA THR A 173 18.98 -4.20 7.14
C THR A 173 19.79 -3.64 8.29
N ASP A 174 19.46 -2.41 8.71
CA ASP A 174 20.16 -1.70 9.80
C ASP A 174 19.16 -1.00 10.73
N ILE A 175 19.48 -0.98 12.01
CA ILE A 175 18.71 -0.28 13.04
C ILE A 175 18.67 1.25 12.81
N GLU A 176 19.66 1.81 12.13
CA GLU A 176 19.66 3.23 11.77
C GLU A 176 18.49 3.59 10.85
N GLN A 177 18.06 2.68 9.97
CA GLN A 177 16.90 2.86 9.12
C GLN A 177 15.61 3.04 9.95
N GLU A 178 15.43 2.27 11.01
CA GLU A 178 14.32 2.44 11.94
C GLU A 178 14.39 3.78 12.69
N LYS A 179 15.57 4.13 13.18
CA LYS A 179 15.77 5.40 13.88
C LYS A 179 15.43 6.59 13.00
N HIS A 180 15.88 6.59 11.74
CA HIS A 180 15.57 7.63 10.77
C HIS A 180 14.06 7.69 10.49
N ALA A 181 13.41 6.55 10.25
CA ALA A 181 11.96 6.49 10.02
C ALA A 181 11.17 7.09 11.19
N ILE A 182 11.52 6.69 12.42
CA ILE A 182 10.88 7.19 13.65
C ILE A 182 11.16 8.69 13.84
N TRP A 183 12.37 9.14 13.54
CA TRP A 183 12.72 10.55 13.64
C TRP A 183 11.87 11.41 12.72
N TYR A 184 11.74 11.04 11.42
CA TYR A 184 10.88 11.75 10.49
C TYR A 184 9.42 11.78 10.95
N ALA A 185 8.90 10.65 11.39
CA ALA A 185 7.51 10.57 11.82
C ALA A 185 7.23 11.51 13.01
N LYS A 186 8.13 11.55 14.00
CA LYS A 186 7.99 12.42 15.18
C LYS A 186 8.08 13.92 14.87
N HIS A 187 8.67 14.29 13.72
CA HIS A 187 8.79 15.71 13.30
C HIS A 187 7.69 16.15 12.33
N ILE A 188 6.72 15.28 12.01
CA ILE A 188 5.55 15.64 11.20
C ILE A 188 4.46 16.23 12.11
N THR A 189 4.03 17.43 11.77
CA THR A 189 2.91 18.09 12.49
C THR A 189 1.66 17.23 12.42
N GLY A 190 1.01 17.06 13.57
CA GLY A 190 -0.22 16.28 13.70
C GLY A 190 -0.01 14.80 14.04
N VAL A 191 1.20 14.30 14.02
CA VAL A 191 1.50 12.94 14.51
C VAL A 191 1.35 12.91 16.04
N ARG A 192 0.61 11.92 16.53
CA ARG A 192 0.39 11.68 17.98
C ARG A 192 1.43 10.73 18.53
N ASP A 193 1.49 9.54 17.95
CA ASP A 193 2.42 8.49 18.35
C ASP A 193 3.00 7.76 17.14
N VAL A 194 4.12 7.07 17.36
CA VAL A 194 4.82 6.28 16.34
C VAL A 194 5.02 4.86 16.86
N TYR A 195 4.57 3.90 16.09
CA TYR A 195 4.69 2.46 16.35
C TYR A 195 5.53 1.81 15.26
N SER A 196 6.47 0.95 15.65
CA SER A 196 7.32 0.23 14.70
C SER A 196 7.13 -1.28 14.85
N PHE A 197 6.85 -1.92 13.72
CA PHE A 197 6.91 -3.36 13.52
C PHE A 197 8.01 -3.70 12.50
N LEU A 198 8.99 -2.83 12.34
CA LEU A 198 10.14 -3.10 11.47
C LEU A 198 10.95 -4.28 12.02
N LYS A 199 11.42 -5.12 11.12
CA LYS A 199 12.26 -6.28 11.45
C LYS A 199 13.58 -6.19 10.72
N ILE A 200 14.68 -6.41 11.43
CA ILE A 200 15.99 -6.51 10.82
C ILE A 200 16.09 -7.84 10.08
N LEU A 201 16.44 -7.78 8.80
CA LEU A 201 16.79 -8.96 8.04
C LEU A 201 18.07 -9.54 8.67
N LYS A 202 17.96 -10.77 9.19
CA LYS A 202 19.15 -11.53 9.62
C LYS A 202 19.56 -12.42 8.47
N ASP A 203 20.80 -12.28 8.07
CA ASP A 203 21.48 -13.17 7.15
C ASP A 203 21.46 -14.64 7.63
#